data_dba3d9472d687172e2c30bc6e6671837
#
_entry.id   dba3d9472d687172e2c30bc6e6671837
#
_cell.length_a   1.000
_cell.length_b   1.000
_cell.length_c   1.000
_cell.angle_alpha   90.00
_cell.angle_beta   90.00
_cell.angle_gamma   90.00
#
_symmetry.space_group_name_H-M   'P 1'
#
loop_
_entity.id
_entity.type
_entity.pdbx_description
1 polymer ?
#
loop_
_entity_poly.entity_id
_entity_poly.type
_entity_poly.pdbx_seq_one_letter_code
_entity_poly.pdbx_strand_id
1 'polypeptide(L)'
;MAAMVGLSGCKTNSAESAWQLMQQQQQEQALARQKEDEAEGRRRPKEPEMMLSLIAEAQRQERYFASLAYIEAYQQKFGNDSRLAVMRADALRQTGQIALSEQAYRALTSGDQAADGWHGLGLIAGGRGQFDQAVDDFSRAAKLAPMNARILGDLGYARLRAGDVDGARVPLGQAAELAPENGKVLANMAVLLLVEGNSVKAQQLMDRAQLGDDARGQVLRLASEIRSHRAPAPMPASAAVGGLVPTRVSSGEGAVMPMMSPLMDGLGNGPIVR
;
A
#
# COMPACT_ATOMS: atom_id res chain seq x y z
N MET A 1 -39.43 98.12 20.18
CA MET A 1 -39.42 96.72 20.68
C MET A 1 -38.99 95.82 19.52
N ALA A 2 -37.76 95.38 19.55
CA ALA A 2 -37.19 94.52 18.52
C ALA A 2 -37.09 93.09 19.13
N ALA A 3 -37.79 92.12 18.52
CA ALA A 3 -37.70 90.74 18.89
C ALA A 3 -36.59 90.07 18.08
N MET A 4 -35.52 89.62 18.76
CA MET A 4 -34.52 88.73 18.18
C MET A 4 -35.00 87.31 18.22
N VAL A 5 -35.13 86.72 17.05
CA VAL A 5 -35.35 85.28 16.88
C VAL A 5 -34.00 84.56 16.76
N GLY A 6 -33.69 83.80 17.80
CA GLY A 6 -32.50 82.96 17.79
C GLY A 6 -32.66 81.77 16.84
N LEU A 7 -31.78 81.62 15.89
CA LEU A 7 -31.58 80.47 15.05
C LEU A 7 -30.73 79.44 15.80
N SER A 8 -31.39 78.40 16.36
CA SER A 8 -30.72 77.27 16.95
C SER A 8 -30.11 76.42 15.84
N GLY A 9 -28.81 76.33 15.82
CA GLY A 9 -28.04 75.48 14.91
C GLY A 9 -28.19 73.99 15.25
N CYS A 10 -28.94 73.25 14.45
CA CYS A 10 -28.97 71.77 14.40
C CYS A 10 -28.19 71.31 13.18
N LYS A 11 -26.88 71.31 13.22
CA LYS A 11 -26.08 70.77 12.11
C LYS A 11 -24.76 70.06 12.47
N THR A 12 -24.54 69.62 13.70
CA THR A 12 -23.29 68.92 14.04
C THR A 12 -23.45 67.41 14.28
N ASN A 13 -24.67 66.90 14.55
CA ASN A 13 -24.86 65.51 14.90
C ASN A 13 -24.82 64.49 13.70
N SER A 14 -25.08 64.94 12.48
CA SER A 14 -25.12 64.02 11.33
C SER A 14 -23.76 63.63 10.78
N ALA A 15 -22.77 64.54 10.89
CA ALA A 15 -21.40 64.25 10.44
C ALA A 15 -20.65 63.38 11.46
N GLU A 16 -20.87 63.60 12.75
CA GLU A 16 -20.25 62.79 13.82
C GLU A 16 -20.84 61.35 13.80
N SER A 17 -22.15 61.21 13.62
CA SER A 17 -22.78 59.86 13.51
C SER A 17 -22.35 59.12 12.26
N ALA A 18 -22.18 59.82 11.14
CA ALA A 18 -21.64 59.18 9.91
C ALA A 18 -20.19 58.76 10.08
N TRP A 19 -19.37 59.52 10.80
CA TRP A 19 -17.99 59.17 11.07
C TRP A 19 -17.87 57.98 12.03
N GLN A 20 -18.68 57.92 13.06
CA GLN A 20 -18.77 56.76 13.98
C GLN A 20 -19.21 55.51 13.27
N LEU A 21 -20.21 55.59 12.37
CA LEU A 21 -20.69 54.47 11.58
C LEU A 21 -19.59 53.94 10.63
N MET A 22 -18.82 54.85 10.03
CA MET A 22 -17.70 54.49 9.16
C MET A 22 -16.54 53.82 9.93
N GLN A 23 -16.24 54.32 11.13
CA GLN A 23 -15.27 53.66 12.02
C GLN A 23 -15.73 52.29 12.47
N GLN A 24 -17.02 52.15 12.81
CA GLN A 24 -17.57 50.87 13.20
C GLN A 24 -17.52 49.85 12.02
N GLN A 25 -17.89 50.29 10.82
CA GLN A 25 -17.77 49.44 9.61
C GLN A 25 -16.29 49.04 9.34
N GLN A 26 -15.35 49.93 9.50
CA GLN A 26 -13.93 49.61 9.34
C GLN A 26 -13.44 48.60 10.39
N GLN A 27 -13.89 48.76 11.65
CA GLN A 27 -13.56 47.77 12.71
C GLN A 27 -14.17 46.42 12.46
N GLU A 28 -15.43 46.36 12.02
CA GLU A 28 -16.10 45.10 11.67
C GLU A 28 -15.42 44.41 10.49
N GLN A 29 -15.03 45.17 9.46
CA GLN A 29 -14.28 44.61 8.31
C GLN A 29 -12.89 44.12 8.71
N ALA A 30 -12.18 44.87 9.58
CA ALA A 30 -10.87 44.42 10.09
C ALA A 30 -10.98 43.13 10.90
N LEU A 31 -12.01 43.05 11.78
CA LEU A 31 -12.27 41.88 12.58
C LEU A 31 -12.70 40.66 11.70
N ALA A 32 -13.47 40.90 10.66
CA ALA A 32 -13.87 39.85 9.69
C ALA A 32 -12.64 39.32 8.95
N ARG A 33 -11.76 40.19 8.44
CA ARG A 33 -10.49 39.81 7.81
C ARG A 33 -9.58 39.04 8.75
N GLN A 34 -9.43 39.51 10.00
CA GLN A 34 -8.64 38.77 10.98
C GLN A 34 -9.17 37.37 11.24
N LYS A 35 -10.51 37.21 11.36
CA LYS A 35 -11.14 35.88 11.51
C LYS A 35 -10.94 35.02 10.28
N GLU A 36 -11.00 35.58 9.09
CA GLU A 36 -10.75 34.86 7.83
C GLU A 36 -9.27 34.41 7.76
N ASP A 37 -8.32 35.29 8.06
CA ASP A 37 -6.88 34.98 8.09
C ASP A 37 -6.55 33.91 9.13
N GLU A 38 -7.15 33.99 10.34
CA GLU A 38 -7.02 32.95 11.37
C GLU A 38 -7.63 31.62 10.94
N ALA A 39 -8.79 31.64 10.25
CA ALA A 39 -9.44 30.45 9.74
C ALA A 39 -8.63 29.82 8.60
N GLU A 40 -8.05 30.64 7.73
CA GLU A 40 -7.15 30.19 6.66
C GLU A 40 -5.84 29.64 7.22
N GLY A 41 -5.24 30.31 8.22
CA GLY A 41 -4.06 29.81 8.94
C GLY A 41 -4.29 28.46 9.62
N ARG A 42 -5.50 28.20 10.14
CA ARG A 42 -5.90 26.90 10.70
C ARG A 42 -6.14 25.83 9.63
N ARG A 43 -6.52 26.22 8.40
CA ARG A 43 -6.74 25.33 7.26
C ARG A 43 -5.46 24.95 6.52
N ARG A 44 -4.41 25.78 6.62
CA ARG A 44 -3.11 25.45 6.02
C ARG A 44 -2.50 24.28 6.76
N PRO A 45 -2.12 23.20 6.06
CA PRO A 45 -1.43 22.08 6.69
C PRO A 45 -0.18 22.61 7.39
N LYS A 46 0.06 22.16 8.62
CA LYS A 46 1.31 22.46 9.31
C LYS A 46 2.48 21.87 8.51
N GLU A 47 3.64 22.47 8.60
CA GLU A 47 4.81 22.03 7.83
C GLU A 47 5.14 20.53 7.97
N PRO A 48 5.05 19.91 9.17
CA PRO A 48 5.19 18.46 9.29
C PRO A 48 4.18 17.67 8.46
N GLU A 49 2.91 18.10 8.44
CA GLU A 49 1.84 17.43 7.68
C GLU A 49 2.07 17.56 6.17
N MET A 50 2.59 18.68 5.70
CA MET A 50 2.98 18.86 4.30
C MET A 50 4.11 17.89 3.92
N MET A 51 5.13 17.73 4.76
CA MET A 51 6.22 16.79 4.51
C MET A 51 5.75 15.36 4.51
N LEU A 52 4.86 14.96 5.43
CA LEU A 52 4.26 13.62 5.44
C LEU A 52 3.48 13.34 4.14
N SER A 53 2.71 14.33 3.67
CA SER A 53 1.98 14.23 2.39
C SER A 53 2.93 14.07 1.21
N LEU A 54 4.06 14.80 1.22
CA LEU A 54 5.09 14.69 0.19
C LEU A 54 5.77 13.34 0.18
N ILE A 55 6.06 12.76 1.36
CA ILE A 55 6.62 11.42 1.51
C ILE A 55 5.64 10.38 0.96
N ALA A 56 4.36 10.48 1.34
CA ALA A 56 3.32 9.57 0.86
C ALA A 56 3.15 9.66 -0.67
N GLU A 57 3.18 10.88 -1.23
CA GLU A 57 3.11 11.08 -2.69
C GLU A 57 4.31 10.49 -3.41
N ALA A 58 5.52 10.67 -2.88
CA ALA A 58 6.72 10.08 -3.45
C ALA A 58 6.61 8.53 -3.51
N GLN A 59 6.03 7.90 -2.48
CA GLN A 59 5.80 6.44 -2.48
C GLN A 59 4.72 6.02 -3.46
N ARG A 60 3.62 6.76 -3.58
CA ARG A 60 2.59 6.49 -4.60
C ARG A 60 3.13 6.54 -6.02
N GLN A 61 4.11 7.41 -6.25
CA GLN A 61 4.83 7.53 -7.53
C GLN A 61 6.03 6.58 -7.65
N GLU A 62 6.18 5.62 -6.75
CA GLU A 62 7.28 4.66 -6.70
C GLU A 62 8.68 5.31 -6.61
N ARG A 63 8.73 6.59 -6.18
CA ARG A 63 9.96 7.36 -6.02
C ARG A 63 10.60 7.10 -4.64
N TYR A 64 10.96 5.86 -4.37
CA TYR A 64 11.36 5.39 -3.04
C TYR A 64 12.67 6.01 -2.53
N PHE A 65 13.64 6.29 -3.41
CA PHE A 65 14.85 7.01 -3.01
C PHE A 65 14.54 8.45 -2.56
N ALA A 66 13.64 9.14 -3.25
CA ALA A 66 13.19 10.47 -2.84
C ALA A 66 12.40 10.40 -1.52
N SER A 67 11.56 9.38 -1.36
CA SER A 67 10.84 9.14 -0.10
C SER A 67 11.81 8.98 1.07
N LEU A 68 12.89 8.19 0.93
CA LEU A 68 13.91 8.04 1.98
C LEU A 68 14.58 9.37 2.33
N ALA A 69 14.95 10.17 1.33
CA ALA A 69 15.54 11.48 1.55
C ALA A 69 14.60 12.44 2.30
N TYR A 70 13.30 12.43 1.94
CA TYR A 70 12.29 13.25 2.63
C TYR A 70 12.03 12.76 4.05
N ILE A 71 12.05 11.44 4.30
CA ILE A 71 11.93 10.86 5.64
C ILE A 71 13.10 11.31 6.50
N GLU A 72 14.32 11.27 5.98
CA GLU A 72 15.51 11.73 6.69
C GLU A 72 15.44 13.23 7.03
N ALA A 73 15.06 14.05 6.05
CA ALA A 73 14.87 15.50 6.27
C ALA A 73 13.77 15.78 7.30
N TYR A 74 12.67 15.01 7.29
CA TYR A 74 11.64 15.12 8.30
C TYR A 74 12.18 14.81 9.69
N GLN A 75 12.90 13.70 9.85
CA GLN A 75 13.44 13.25 11.13
C GLN A 75 14.45 14.23 11.70
N GLN A 76 15.30 14.84 10.86
CA GLN A 76 16.25 15.88 11.27
C GLN A 76 15.55 17.14 11.79
N LYS A 77 14.43 17.52 11.19
CA LYS A 77 13.74 18.77 11.49
C LYS A 77 12.70 18.64 12.61
N PHE A 78 11.97 17.53 12.64
CA PHE A 78 10.79 17.33 13.51
C PHE A 78 10.94 16.17 14.49
N GLY A 79 12.03 15.39 14.38
CA GLY A 79 12.25 14.20 15.19
C GLY A 79 11.55 12.95 14.62
N ASN A 80 11.51 11.89 15.44
CA ASN A 80 10.90 10.62 15.04
C ASN A 80 9.38 10.70 15.08
N ASP A 81 8.75 10.17 14.03
CA ASP A 81 7.30 10.04 13.90
C ASP A 81 6.97 8.58 13.54
N SER A 82 6.12 7.94 14.35
CA SER A 82 5.73 6.55 14.14
C SER A 82 5.08 6.30 12.78
N ARG A 83 4.39 7.31 12.22
CA ARG A 83 3.78 7.25 10.88
C ARG A 83 4.79 6.99 9.77
N LEU A 84 6.06 7.40 9.97
CA LEU A 84 7.13 7.19 9.00
C LEU A 84 7.78 5.81 9.08
N ALA A 85 7.56 5.07 10.16
CA ALA A 85 8.28 3.82 10.39
C ALA A 85 7.98 2.76 9.33
N VAL A 86 6.70 2.54 9.00
CA VAL A 86 6.27 1.64 7.91
C VAL A 86 6.75 2.17 6.56
N MET A 87 6.55 3.47 6.29
CA MET A 87 6.95 4.11 5.03
C MET A 87 8.46 3.97 4.78
N ARG A 88 9.27 4.10 5.83
CA ARG A 88 10.72 3.91 5.74
C ARG A 88 11.08 2.46 5.46
N ALA A 89 10.44 1.51 6.14
CA ALA A 89 10.67 0.09 5.94
C ALA A 89 10.31 -0.35 4.51
N ASP A 90 9.15 0.12 3.99
CA ASP A 90 8.71 -0.11 2.61
C ASP A 90 9.69 0.48 1.59
N ALA A 91 10.10 1.74 1.77
CA ALA A 91 11.03 2.39 0.87
C ALA A 91 12.41 1.72 0.85
N LEU A 92 12.91 1.25 2.00
CA LEU A 92 14.15 0.46 2.09
C LEU A 92 14.03 -0.86 1.32
N ARG A 93 12.88 -1.55 1.43
CA ARG A 93 12.63 -2.79 0.69
C ARG A 93 12.63 -2.53 -0.82
N GLN A 94 11.91 -1.52 -1.26
CA GLN A 94 11.77 -1.17 -2.68
C GLN A 94 13.07 -0.66 -3.32
N THR A 95 13.97 -0.07 -2.51
CA THR A 95 15.30 0.35 -2.97
C THR A 95 16.37 -0.75 -2.86
N GLY A 96 15.97 -2.00 -2.52
CA GLY A 96 16.88 -3.13 -2.43
C GLY A 96 17.73 -3.16 -1.14
N GLN A 97 17.49 -2.25 -0.19
CA GLN A 97 18.18 -2.21 1.11
C GLN A 97 17.55 -3.23 2.09
N ILE A 98 17.52 -4.50 1.68
CA ILE A 98 16.71 -5.55 2.31
C ILE A 98 17.07 -5.78 3.79
N ALA A 99 18.36 -5.77 4.15
CA ALA A 99 18.77 -5.97 5.53
C ALA A 99 18.28 -4.86 6.47
N LEU A 100 18.33 -3.60 6.02
CA LEU A 100 17.82 -2.45 6.77
C LEU A 100 16.29 -2.46 6.86
N SER A 101 15.62 -2.83 5.75
CA SER A 101 14.17 -3.00 5.72
C SER A 101 13.71 -4.09 6.69
N GLU A 102 14.38 -5.25 6.70
CA GLU A 102 14.07 -6.36 7.59
C GLU A 102 14.21 -5.94 9.07
N GLN A 103 15.28 -5.23 9.39
CA GLN A 103 15.47 -4.67 10.74
C GLN A 103 14.34 -3.67 11.10
N ALA A 104 13.97 -2.79 10.17
CA ALA A 104 12.91 -1.83 10.37
C ALA A 104 11.55 -2.51 10.59
N TYR A 105 11.18 -3.50 9.77
CA TYR A 105 9.94 -4.26 9.98
C TYR A 105 9.94 -5.06 11.28
N ARG A 106 11.07 -5.69 11.66
CA ARG A 106 11.16 -6.39 12.95
C ARG A 106 10.89 -5.47 14.13
N ALA A 107 11.37 -4.24 14.09
CA ALA A 107 11.09 -3.26 15.13
C ALA A 107 9.59 -2.92 15.26
N LEU A 108 8.81 -3.11 14.19
CA LEU A 108 7.37 -2.87 14.18
C LEU A 108 6.53 -4.05 14.70
N THR A 109 7.10 -5.27 14.79
CA THR A 109 6.32 -6.49 15.14
C THR A 109 5.73 -6.48 16.56
N SER A 110 6.15 -5.54 17.38
CA SER A 110 5.59 -5.29 18.72
C SER A 110 5.08 -3.84 18.79
N GLY A 111 3.76 -3.66 18.81
CA GLY A 111 3.15 -2.33 18.88
C GLY A 111 1.98 -2.15 17.91
N ASP A 112 1.55 -0.91 17.74
CA ASP A 112 0.35 -0.57 16.95
C ASP A 112 0.48 -0.90 15.45
N GLN A 113 1.70 -0.97 14.94
CA GLN A 113 1.99 -1.29 13.54
C GLN A 113 2.47 -2.74 13.34
N ALA A 114 2.17 -3.63 14.30
CA ALA A 114 2.65 -5.01 14.24
C ALA A 114 2.13 -5.78 13.02
N ALA A 115 0.92 -5.49 12.56
CA ALA A 115 0.39 -6.08 11.33
C ALA A 115 1.24 -5.73 10.11
N ASP A 116 1.65 -4.45 9.97
CA ASP A 116 2.51 -4.01 8.89
C ASP A 116 3.93 -4.56 9.01
N GLY A 117 4.45 -4.66 10.24
CA GLY A 117 5.74 -5.28 10.51
C GLY A 117 5.79 -6.74 10.04
N TRP A 118 4.82 -7.56 10.45
CA TRP A 118 4.72 -8.96 10.02
C TRP A 118 4.43 -9.09 8.53
N HIS A 119 3.59 -8.22 7.97
CA HIS A 119 3.35 -8.20 6.53
C HIS A 119 4.62 -7.90 5.74
N GLY A 120 5.41 -6.90 6.15
CA GLY A 120 6.67 -6.54 5.51
C GLY A 120 7.71 -7.66 5.57
N LEU A 121 7.82 -8.37 6.70
CA LEU A 121 8.69 -9.56 6.83
C LEU A 121 8.23 -10.66 5.88
N GLY A 122 6.94 -10.93 5.78
CA GLY A 122 6.37 -11.88 4.83
C GLY A 122 6.69 -11.52 3.37
N LEU A 123 6.65 -10.24 3.01
CA LEU A 123 7.05 -9.78 1.67
C LEU A 123 8.54 -10.05 1.41
N ILE A 124 9.41 -9.83 2.39
CA ILE A 124 10.84 -10.12 2.26
C ILE A 124 11.07 -11.62 2.13
N ALA A 125 10.43 -12.44 2.95
CA ALA A 125 10.53 -13.90 2.90
C ALA A 125 10.04 -14.43 1.54
N GLY A 126 8.88 -13.96 1.07
CA GLY A 126 8.33 -14.30 -0.24
C GLY A 126 9.28 -13.91 -1.39
N GLY A 127 9.94 -12.75 -1.29
CA GLY A 127 10.94 -12.30 -2.24
C GLY A 127 12.19 -13.19 -2.33
N ARG A 128 12.52 -13.84 -1.23
CA ARG A 128 13.60 -14.83 -1.16
C ARG A 128 13.16 -16.24 -1.57
N GLY A 129 11.89 -16.43 -1.98
CA GLY A 129 11.33 -17.75 -2.25
C GLY A 129 11.07 -18.60 -1.02
N GLN A 130 11.17 -18.03 0.18
CA GLN A 130 10.94 -18.69 1.47
C GLN A 130 9.43 -18.67 1.78
N PHE A 131 8.63 -19.40 0.99
CA PHE A 131 7.18 -19.28 1.05
C PHE A 131 6.56 -19.81 2.34
N ASP A 132 7.12 -20.82 2.96
CA ASP A 132 6.66 -21.29 4.29
C ASP A 132 6.82 -20.20 5.34
N GLN A 133 7.98 -19.52 5.37
CA GLN A 133 8.20 -18.38 6.26
C GLN A 133 7.26 -17.21 5.93
N ALA A 134 7.02 -16.94 4.64
CA ALA A 134 6.06 -15.91 4.22
C ALA A 134 4.64 -16.22 4.70
N VAL A 135 4.21 -17.50 4.64
CA VAL A 135 2.91 -17.95 5.18
C VAL A 135 2.82 -17.70 6.69
N ASP A 136 3.89 -18.01 7.44
CA ASP A 136 3.90 -17.77 8.88
C ASP A 136 3.78 -16.28 9.21
N ASP A 137 4.57 -15.44 8.55
CA ASP A 137 4.60 -14.00 8.79
C ASP A 137 3.27 -13.34 8.36
N PHE A 138 2.75 -13.67 7.18
CA PHE A 138 1.44 -13.18 6.73
C PHE A 138 0.29 -13.70 7.59
N SER A 139 0.39 -14.91 8.13
CA SER A 139 -0.62 -15.44 9.05
C SER A 139 -0.66 -14.66 10.37
N ARG A 140 0.50 -14.22 10.88
CA ARG A 140 0.57 -13.33 12.05
C ARG A 140 -0.03 -11.95 11.72
N ALA A 141 0.31 -11.39 10.56
CA ALA A 141 -0.26 -10.13 10.09
C ALA A 141 -1.80 -10.22 9.94
N ALA A 142 -2.32 -11.29 9.34
CA ALA A 142 -3.75 -11.50 9.14
C ALA A 142 -4.52 -11.67 10.46
N LYS A 143 -3.90 -12.27 11.51
CA LYS A 143 -4.51 -12.33 12.85
C LYS A 143 -4.66 -10.95 13.48
N LEU A 144 -3.73 -10.03 13.23
CA LEU A 144 -3.74 -8.66 13.73
C LEU A 144 -4.65 -7.74 12.91
N ALA A 145 -4.77 -8.00 11.60
CA ALA A 145 -5.58 -7.20 10.69
C ALA A 145 -6.46 -8.09 9.78
N PRO A 146 -7.49 -8.77 10.34
CA PRO A 146 -8.25 -9.80 9.63
C PRO A 146 -9.12 -9.29 8.47
N MET A 147 -9.35 -7.98 8.38
CA MET A 147 -10.11 -7.34 7.30
C MET A 147 -9.21 -6.63 6.28
N ASN A 148 -7.91 -6.87 6.30
CA ASN A 148 -6.99 -6.25 5.36
C ASN A 148 -6.84 -7.15 4.11
N ALA A 149 -7.51 -6.75 3.01
CA ALA A 149 -7.52 -7.50 1.76
C ALA A 149 -6.11 -7.71 1.17
N ARG A 150 -5.18 -6.76 1.36
CA ARG A 150 -3.79 -6.88 0.90
C ARG A 150 -3.07 -8.02 1.62
N ILE A 151 -3.15 -8.04 2.95
CA ILE A 151 -2.53 -9.09 3.77
C ILE A 151 -3.13 -10.46 3.45
N LEU A 152 -4.46 -10.54 3.35
CA LEU A 152 -5.14 -11.79 3.01
C LEU A 152 -4.79 -12.29 1.60
N GLY A 153 -4.71 -11.38 0.64
CA GLY A 153 -4.31 -11.70 -0.74
C GLY A 153 -2.88 -12.24 -0.82
N ASP A 154 -1.96 -11.62 -0.08
CA ASP A 154 -0.56 -12.03 -0.02
C ASP A 154 -0.38 -13.36 0.75
N LEU A 155 -1.15 -13.58 1.82
CA LEU A 155 -1.20 -14.86 2.54
C LEU A 155 -1.67 -15.99 1.60
N GLY A 156 -2.76 -15.76 0.87
CA GLY A 156 -3.26 -16.76 -0.06
C GLY A 156 -2.28 -17.07 -1.20
N TYR A 157 -1.62 -16.03 -1.74
CA TYR A 157 -0.57 -16.20 -2.73
C TYR A 157 0.63 -16.99 -2.17
N ALA A 158 1.10 -16.66 -0.98
CA ALA A 158 2.20 -17.37 -0.35
C ALA A 158 1.87 -18.86 -0.15
N ARG A 159 0.64 -19.17 0.29
CA ARG A 159 0.16 -20.56 0.42
C ARG A 159 0.15 -21.30 -0.91
N LEU A 160 -0.32 -20.65 -1.99
CA LEU A 160 -0.25 -21.25 -3.34
C LEU A 160 1.19 -21.57 -3.73
N ARG A 161 2.13 -20.67 -3.46
CA ARG A 161 3.55 -20.86 -3.76
C ARG A 161 4.21 -21.92 -2.88
N ALA A 162 3.75 -22.08 -1.63
CA ALA A 162 4.14 -23.17 -0.73
C ALA A 162 3.48 -24.52 -1.09
N GLY A 163 2.59 -24.57 -2.08
CA GLY A 163 1.86 -25.78 -2.47
C GLY A 163 0.60 -26.06 -1.65
N ASP A 164 0.28 -25.22 -0.65
CA ASP A 164 -0.95 -25.31 0.16
C ASP A 164 -2.14 -24.67 -0.55
N VAL A 165 -2.61 -25.34 -1.62
CA VAL A 165 -3.72 -24.84 -2.44
C VAL A 165 -5.03 -24.78 -1.64
N ASP A 166 -5.27 -25.78 -0.78
CA ASP A 166 -6.50 -25.84 0.01
C ASP A 166 -6.55 -24.74 1.07
N GLY A 167 -5.41 -24.48 1.71
CA GLY A 167 -5.28 -23.37 2.66
C GLY A 167 -5.36 -21.98 2.02
N ALA A 168 -5.09 -21.85 0.72
CA ALA A 168 -5.17 -20.58 0.01
C ALA A 168 -6.62 -20.10 -0.25
N ARG A 169 -7.60 -20.99 -0.27
CA ARG A 169 -9.00 -20.68 -0.65
C ARG A 169 -9.64 -19.61 0.22
N VAL A 170 -9.55 -19.78 1.54
CA VAL A 170 -10.21 -18.87 2.48
C VAL A 170 -9.61 -17.45 2.40
N PRO A 171 -8.30 -17.25 2.56
CA PRO A 171 -7.74 -15.90 2.51
C PRO A 171 -7.91 -15.23 1.15
N LEU A 172 -7.82 -15.95 0.02
CA LEU A 172 -8.08 -15.37 -1.31
C LEU A 172 -9.55 -15.03 -1.51
N GLY A 173 -10.48 -15.87 -1.06
CA GLY A 173 -11.91 -15.58 -1.11
C GLY A 173 -12.25 -14.32 -0.32
N GLN A 174 -11.79 -14.24 0.94
CA GLN A 174 -11.98 -13.05 1.78
C GLN A 174 -11.35 -11.78 1.16
N ALA A 175 -10.14 -11.89 0.62
CA ALA A 175 -9.50 -10.76 -0.04
C ALA A 175 -10.32 -10.26 -1.24
N ALA A 176 -10.86 -11.17 -2.07
CA ALA A 176 -11.68 -10.82 -3.22
C ALA A 176 -13.03 -10.20 -2.83
N GLU A 177 -13.63 -10.60 -1.71
CA GLU A 177 -14.84 -9.98 -1.18
C GLU A 177 -14.57 -8.58 -0.61
N LEU A 178 -13.44 -8.40 0.10
CA LEU A 178 -13.06 -7.11 0.69
C LEU A 178 -12.58 -6.08 -0.33
N ALA A 179 -11.98 -6.54 -1.43
CA ALA A 179 -11.43 -5.66 -2.46
C ALA A 179 -11.78 -6.19 -3.87
N PRO A 180 -13.08 -6.16 -4.26
CA PRO A 180 -13.59 -6.80 -5.48
C PRO A 180 -13.10 -6.17 -6.79
N GLU A 181 -12.48 -4.99 -6.73
CA GLU A 181 -11.90 -4.29 -7.89
C GLU A 181 -10.36 -4.26 -7.85
N ASN A 182 -9.73 -4.89 -6.85
CA ASN A 182 -8.28 -4.91 -6.77
C ASN A 182 -7.68 -5.93 -7.73
N GLY A 183 -7.00 -5.46 -8.78
CA GLY A 183 -6.44 -6.30 -9.84
C GLY A 183 -5.47 -7.38 -9.32
N LYS A 184 -4.65 -7.06 -8.31
CA LYS A 184 -3.72 -8.03 -7.70
C LYS A 184 -4.45 -9.15 -6.97
N VAL A 185 -5.48 -8.80 -6.19
CA VAL A 185 -6.31 -9.77 -5.46
C VAL A 185 -7.03 -10.69 -6.45
N LEU A 186 -7.63 -10.11 -7.50
CA LEU A 186 -8.33 -10.88 -8.54
C LEU A 186 -7.37 -11.77 -9.34
N ALA A 187 -6.15 -11.32 -9.62
CA ALA A 187 -5.11 -12.12 -10.27
C ALA A 187 -4.71 -13.32 -9.40
N ASN A 188 -4.49 -13.14 -8.11
CA ASN A 188 -4.18 -14.22 -7.18
C ASN A 188 -5.33 -15.25 -7.09
N MET A 189 -6.59 -14.75 -7.07
CA MET A 189 -7.76 -15.64 -7.11
C MET A 189 -7.89 -16.38 -8.46
N ALA A 190 -7.52 -15.74 -9.58
CA ALA A 190 -7.50 -16.41 -10.88
C ALA A 190 -6.46 -17.54 -10.93
N VAL A 191 -5.28 -17.36 -10.29
CA VAL A 191 -4.29 -18.43 -10.14
C VAL A 191 -4.91 -19.63 -9.42
N LEU A 192 -5.57 -19.41 -8.27
CA LEU A 192 -6.24 -20.49 -7.52
C LEU A 192 -7.25 -21.23 -8.40
N LEU A 193 -8.13 -20.50 -9.08
CA LEU A 193 -9.15 -21.09 -9.95
C LEU A 193 -8.55 -21.92 -11.09
N LEU A 194 -7.45 -21.47 -11.69
CA LEU A 194 -6.71 -22.21 -12.71
C LEU A 194 -6.09 -23.49 -12.14
N VAL A 195 -5.53 -23.44 -10.95
CA VAL A 195 -4.96 -24.61 -10.27
C VAL A 195 -6.05 -25.66 -9.98
N GLU A 196 -7.25 -25.20 -9.64
CA GLU A 196 -8.43 -26.05 -9.43
C GLU A 196 -9.12 -26.54 -10.72
N GLY A 197 -8.67 -26.09 -11.90
CA GLY A 197 -9.25 -26.45 -13.19
C GLY A 197 -10.45 -25.60 -13.62
N ASN A 198 -10.80 -24.54 -12.88
CA ASN A 198 -11.91 -23.63 -13.17
C ASN A 198 -11.50 -22.52 -14.17
N SER A 199 -11.05 -22.89 -15.37
CA SER A 199 -10.50 -21.97 -16.36
C SER A 199 -11.48 -20.87 -16.80
N VAL A 200 -12.77 -21.18 -16.92
CA VAL A 200 -13.80 -20.21 -17.33
C VAL A 200 -13.94 -19.09 -16.29
N LYS A 201 -14.05 -19.44 -15.01
CA LYS A 201 -14.15 -18.45 -13.93
C LYS A 201 -12.86 -17.62 -13.79
N ALA A 202 -11.71 -18.26 -13.97
CA ALA A 202 -10.44 -17.56 -13.96
C ALA A 202 -10.35 -16.52 -15.08
N GLN A 203 -10.78 -16.87 -16.30
CA GLN A 203 -10.84 -15.95 -17.42
C GLN A 203 -11.74 -14.77 -17.12
N GLN A 204 -12.96 -15.01 -16.62
CA GLN A 204 -13.89 -13.94 -16.22
C GLN A 204 -13.29 -12.99 -15.16
N LEU A 205 -12.54 -13.52 -14.19
CA LEU A 205 -11.86 -12.69 -13.21
C LEU A 205 -10.73 -11.86 -13.81
N MET A 206 -9.94 -12.45 -14.71
CA MET A 206 -8.88 -11.70 -15.40
C MET A 206 -9.45 -10.61 -16.31
N ASP A 207 -10.61 -10.84 -16.94
CA ASP A 207 -11.32 -9.85 -17.74
C ASP A 207 -11.86 -8.71 -16.86
N ARG A 208 -12.50 -9.06 -15.73
CA ARG A 208 -12.98 -8.08 -14.74
C ARG A 208 -11.86 -7.23 -14.17
N ALA A 209 -10.72 -7.85 -13.88
CA ALA A 209 -9.53 -7.17 -13.39
C ALA A 209 -8.81 -6.37 -14.48
N GLN A 210 -9.27 -6.43 -15.72
CA GLN A 210 -8.67 -5.79 -16.91
C GLN A 210 -7.17 -6.09 -17.04
N LEU A 211 -6.76 -7.33 -16.74
CA LEU A 211 -5.37 -7.72 -16.80
C LEU A 211 -4.87 -7.65 -18.26
N GLY A 212 -3.74 -6.95 -18.45
CA GLY A 212 -3.04 -6.95 -19.72
C GLY A 212 -2.41 -8.32 -20.03
N ASP A 213 -1.98 -8.51 -21.28
CA ASP A 213 -1.49 -9.82 -21.77
C ASP A 213 -0.31 -10.35 -20.96
N ASP A 214 0.62 -9.49 -20.54
CA ASP A 214 1.76 -9.88 -19.71
C ASP A 214 1.32 -10.44 -18.35
N ALA A 215 0.39 -9.74 -17.67
CA ALA A 215 -0.14 -10.16 -16.37
C ALA A 215 -0.93 -11.48 -16.51
N ARG A 216 -1.75 -11.63 -17.57
CA ARG A 216 -2.43 -12.90 -17.88
C ARG A 216 -1.44 -14.02 -18.11
N GLY A 217 -0.38 -13.75 -18.87
CA GLY A 217 0.70 -14.71 -19.10
C GLY A 217 1.38 -15.15 -17.80
N GLN A 218 1.59 -14.22 -16.85
CA GLN A 218 2.16 -14.54 -15.54
C GLN A 218 1.21 -15.42 -14.70
N VAL A 219 -0.09 -15.08 -14.65
CA VAL A 219 -1.11 -15.89 -13.98
C VAL A 219 -1.14 -17.32 -14.52
N LEU A 220 -1.13 -17.49 -15.84
CA LEU A 220 -1.14 -18.80 -16.49
C LEU A 220 0.12 -19.61 -16.20
N ARG A 221 1.30 -18.98 -16.29
CA ARG A 221 2.59 -19.62 -15.98
C ARG A 221 2.63 -20.10 -14.53
N LEU A 222 2.25 -19.23 -13.58
CA LEU A 222 2.26 -19.56 -12.16
C LEU A 222 1.29 -20.73 -11.86
N ALA A 223 0.08 -20.70 -12.42
CA ALA A 223 -0.88 -21.79 -12.24
C ALA A 223 -0.37 -23.13 -12.82
N SER A 224 0.36 -23.09 -13.95
CA SER A 224 0.99 -24.27 -14.54
C SER A 224 2.12 -24.81 -13.66
N GLU A 225 2.96 -23.93 -13.13
CA GLU A 225 4.05 -24.26 -12.19
C GLU A 225 3.50 -24.98 -10.95
N ILE A 226 2.51 -24.38 -10.27
CA ILE A 226 1.89 -24.96 -9.08
C ILE A 226 1.27 -26.33 -9.39
N ARG A 227 0.59 -26.49 -10.52
CA ARG A 227 0.01 -27.79 -10.93
C ARG A 227 1.09 -28.85 -11.18
N SER A 228 2.21 -28.48 -11.80
CA SER A 228 3.30 -29.42 -12.07
C SER A 228 3.97 -29.94 -10.79
N HIS A 229 4.07 -29.08 -9.77
CA HIS A 229 4.60 -29.48 -8.45
C HIS A 229 3.61 -30.34 -7.65
N ARG A 230 2.30 -30.20 -7.90
CA ARG A 230 1.25 -30.98 -7.23
C ARG A 230 0.97 -32.34 -7.90
N ALA A 231 1.29 -32.50 -9.20
CA ALA A 231 1.12 -33.76 -9.88
C ALA A 231 2.01 -34.83 -9.22
N PRO A 232 1.49 -36.01 -8.82
CA PRO A 232 2.34 -37.09 -8.34
C PRO A 232 3.39 -37.37 -9.41
N ALA A 233 4.65 -37.53 -8.98
CA ALA A 233 5.72 -37.92 -9.88
C ALA A 233 5.24 -39.09 -10.73
N PRO A 234 5.43 -39.11 -12.07
CA PRO A 234 5.02 -40.24 -12.92
C PRO A 234 5.60 -41.49 -12.30
N MET A 235 4.74 -42.47 -11.96
CA MET A 235 5.17 -43.76 -11.45
C MET A 235 6.26 -44.25 -12.40
N PRO A 236 7.43 -44.65 -11.92
CA PRO A 236 8.45 -45.22 -12.80
C PRO A 236 7.77 -46.39 -13.55
N ALA A 237 7.73 -46.28 -14.86
CA ALA A 237 7.26 -47.39 -15.72
C ALA A 237 7.99 -48.64 -15.24
N SER A 238 7.23 -49.65 -14.84
CA SER A 238 7.73 -50.93 -14.33
C SER A 238 8.99 -51.32 -15.08
N ALA A 239 10.10 -51.44 -14.36
CA ALA A 239 11.40 -51.76 -14.92
C ALA A 239 11.34 -53.08 -15.67
N ALA A 240 11.36 -52.99 -17.00
CA ALA A 240 11.81 -54.08 -17.83
C ALA A 240 13.31 -54.23 -17.56
N VAL A 241 13.66 -55.38 -17.06
CA VAL A 241 15.01 -55.85 -16.74
C VAL A 241 16.00 -55.56 -17.85
N GLY A 242 17.14 -54.96 -17.53
CA GLY A 242 18.34 -55.07 -18.37
C GLY A 242 19.21 -53.85 -18.46
N GLY A 243 20.27 -53.81 -17.64
CA GLY A 243 21.58 -53.40 -18.11
C GLY A 243 21.99 -51.92 -17.95
N LEU A 244 23.09 -51.76 -17.19
CA LEU A 244 24.13 -50.72 -17.25
C LEU A 244 23.90 -49.38 -16.54
N VAL A 245 24.65 -49.23 -15.46
CA VAL A 245 24.90 -48.04 -14.67
C VAL A 245 25.77 -47.04 -15.48
N PRO A 246 25.37 -45.78 -15.64
CA PRO A 246 26.30 -44.71 -15.84
C PRO A 246 26.38 -43.85 -14.59
N THR A 247 27.58 -43.75 -14.04
CA THR A 247 28.03 -42.74 -13.03
C THR A 247 27.65 -41.33 -13.49
N ARG A 248 26.84 -40.65 -12.70
CA ARG A 248 26.50 -39.25 -12.94
C ARG A 248 27.41 -38.38 -12.08
N VAL A 249 28.28 -37.65 -12.74
CA VAL A 249 29.06 -36.53 -12.18
C VAL A 249 28.11 -35.41 -11.82
N SER A 250 28.08 -35.02 -10.56
CA SER A 250 27.36 -33.89 -10.04
C SER A 250 28.13 -32.61 -10.38
N SER A 251 27.64 -31.84 -11.34
CA SER A 251 28.06 -30.44 -11.52
C SER A 251 27.01 -29.56 -10.86
N GLY A 252 27.40 -28.96 -9.73
CA GLY A 252 26.60 -27.95 -9.08
C GLY A 252 26.66 -26.65 -9.88
N GLU A 253 25.57 -26.29 -10.51
CA GLU A 253 25.34 -24.93 -10.98
C GLU A 253 24.25 -24.30 -10.10
N GLY A 254 24.67 -23.30 -9.31
CA GLY A 254 23.78 -22.47 -8.53
C GLY A 254 22.83 -21.72 -9.43
N ALA A 255 21.59 -22.15 -9.48
CA ALA A 255 20.50 -21.39 -10.08
C ALA A 255 20.28 -20.13 -9.25
N VAL A 256 20.71 -18.99 -9.79
CA VAL A 256 20.28 -17.67 -9.34
C VAL A 256 18.76 -17.58 -9.63
N MET A 257 17.96 -17.73 -8.57
CA MET A 257 16.51 -17.55 -8.66
C MET A 257 16.21 -16.10 -9.05
N PRO A 258 15.33 -15.86 -10.03
CA PRO A 258 14.88 -14.52 -10.37
C PRO A 258 14.15 -13.91 -9.18
N MET A 259 14.56 -12.70 -8.82
CA MET A 259 13.92 -11.85 -7.83
C MET A 259 12.41 -11.79 -8.06
N MET A 260 11.65 -11.74 -6.99
CA MET A 260 10.19 -11.67 -6.83
C MET A 260 9.36 -11.59 -8.11
N SER A 261 8.46 -12.55 -8.29
CA SER A 261 7.45 -12.46 -9.36
C SER A 261 6.80 -11.09 -9.36
N PRO A 262 6.73 -10.40 -10.53
CA PRO A 262 6.10 -9.07 -10.68
C PRO A 262 4.66 -8.98 -10.17
N LEU A 263 3.97 -10.13 -9.96
CA LEU A 263 2.62 -10.19 -9.38
C LEU A 263 2.53 -9.69 -7.94
N MET A 264 3.62 -9.71 -7.17
CA MET A 264 3.60 -9.17 -5.80
C MET A 264 3.71 -7.63 -5.76
N ASP A 265 4.48 -7.03 -6.69
CA ASP A 265 4.76 -5.58 -6.68
C ASP A 265 4.25 -4.85 -7.93
N GLY A 266 4.10 -5.53 -9.08
CA GLY A 266 3.82 -4.89 -10.37
C GLY A 266 2.35 -4.61 -10.69
N LEU A 267 1.38 -5.14 -9.92
CA LEU A 267 -0.03 -4.77 -10.01
C LEU A 267 -0.30 -3.68 -8.97
N GLY A 268 0.30 -2.51 -9.19
CA GLY A 268 0.17 -1.34 -8.35
C GLY A 268 -1.29 -0.97 -8.10
N ASN A 269 -1.54 -0.35 -6.94
CA ASN A 269 -2.73 0.46 -6.70
C ASN A 269 -2.75 1.61 -7.72
N GLY A 270 -3.16 1.35 -8.95
CA GLY A 270 -3.44 2.40 -9.92
C GLY A 270 -4.50 3.32 -9.33
N PRO A 271 -4.39 4.65 -9.51
CA PRO A 271 -5.41 5.57 -9.05
C PRO A 271 -6.74 5.20 -9.71
N ILE A 272 -7.77 5.03 -8.88
CA ILE A 272 -9.15 5.02 -9.34
C ILE A 272 -9.40 6.41 -9.92
N VAL A 273 -9.27 6.54 -11.23
CA VAL A 273 -9.73 7.72 -11.97
C VAL A 273 -11.26 7.66 -11.93
N ARG A 274 -11.85 8.59 -11.18
CA ARG A 274 -13.26 8.92 -11.28
C ARG A 274 -13.48 9.80 -12.49
#